data_1f0fbb9410f801014cd9e2f953c85b66
#
_entry.id   1f0fbb9410f801014cd9e2f953c85b66
#
_cell.length_a   1.000
_cell.length_b   1.000
_cell.length_c   1.000
_cell.angle_alpha   90.00
_cell.angle_beta   90.00
_cell.angle_gamma   90.00
#
_symmetry.space_group_name_H-M   'P 1'
#
loop_
_entity.id
_entity.type
_entity.pdbx_description
1 polymer ?
#
loop_
_entity_poly.entity_id
_entity_poly.type
_entity_poly.pdbx_seq_one_letter_code
_entity_poly.pdbx_strand_id
1 'polypeptide(L)'
;MLISKSIFLVEDDKEDQEFFTECIDDIENATIYGVANNGREALDKLENSTKLPDMIFMDINMPYINGLECLTAIKKNTRLKDIPVVMLSTDTGQAQLSCILGAKAFIKKPADCKLLHAKVEQMINLDFIIDSKIANQSFQFAY
;
A
#
# COMPACT_ATOMS: atom_id res chain seq x y z
N MET A 1 -15.74 17.65 -5.05
CA MET A 1 -15.30 16.58 -5.99
C MET A 1 -14.11 15.84 -5.42
N LEU A 2 -14.18 14.53 -5.35
CA LEU A 2 -13.08 13.70 -4.89
C LEU A 2 -12.07 13.49 -6.03
N ILE A 3 -10.78 13.64 -5.71
CA ILE A 3 -9.72 13.36 -6.67
C ILE A 3 -9.50 11.84 -6.68
N SER A 4 -9.56 11.24 -7.87
CA SER A 4 -9.33 9.81 -8.01
C SER A 4 -7.85 9.47 -7.82
N LYS A 5 -7.58 8.44 -7.03
CA LYS A 5 -6.21 7.96 -6.76
C LYS A 5 -6.01 6.59 -7.39
N SER A 6 -4.86 6.38 -7.99
CA SER A 6 -4.49 5.10 -8.56
C SER A 6 -3.72 4.27 -7.52
N ILE A 7 -4.15 3.05 -7.33
CA ILE A 7 -3.68 2.17 -6.26
C ILE A 7 -2.93 0.98 -6.87
N PHE A 8 -1.70 0.78 -6.44
CA PHE A 8 -0.92 -0.39 -6.83
C PHE A 8 -0.95 -1.40 -5.69
N LEU A 9 -1.41 -2.61 -5.98
CA LEU A 9 -1.47 -3.69 -5.00
C LEU A 9 -0.33 -4.67 -5.24
N VAL A 10 0.41 -4.98 -4.17
CA VAL A 10 1.46 -6.01 -4.19
C VAL A 10 1.05 -7.11 -3.23
N GLU A 11 0.65 -8.24 -3.77
CA GLU A 11 0.06 -9.35 -3.02
C GLU A 11 0.24 -10.64 -3.81
N ASP A 12 0.75 -11.71 -3.16
CA ASP A 12 1.02 -12.97 -3.83
C ASP A 12 -0.18 -13.94 -3.87
N ASP A 13 -1.13 -13.79 -2.96
CA ASP A 13 -2.30 -14.67 -2.85
C ASP A 13 -3.42 -14.19 -3.78
N LYS A 14 -3.86 -15.07 -4.69
CA LYS A 14 -4.89 -14.72 -5.67
C LYS A 14 -6.23 -14.37 -5.04
N GLU A 15 -6.63 -15.08 -4.00
CA GLU A 15 -7.90 -14.78 -3.31
C GLU A 15 -7.83 -13.40 -2.65
N ASP A 16 -6.72 -13.07 -2.01
CA ASP A 16 -6.52 -11.76 -1.40
C ASP A 16 -6.46 -10.66 -2.46
N GLN A 17 -5.86 -10.93 -3.62
CA GLN A 17 -5.85 -9.99 -4.74
C GLN A 17 -7.27 -9.67 -5.20
N GLU A 18 -8.08 -10.69 -5.42
CA GLU A 18 -9.46 -10.52 -5.88
C GLU A 18 -10.29 -9.75 -4.84
N PHE A 19 -10.16 -10.14 -3.59
CA PHE A 19 -10.86 -9.52 -2.47
C PHE A 19 -10.52 -8.02 -2.38
N PHE A 20 -9.24 -7.69 -2.45
CA PHE A 20 -8.79 -6.31 -2.34
C PHE A 20 -9.20 -5.48 -3.56
N THR A 21 -9.06 -6.03 -4.77
CA THR A 21 -9.44 -5.31 -5.98
C THR A 21 -10.94 -5.03 -6.04
N GLU A 22 -11.77 -5.95 -5.55
CA GLU A 22 -13.20 -5.73 -5.42
C GLU A 22 -13.48 -4.57 -4.45
N CYS A 23 -12.76 -4.50 -3.34
CA CYS A 23 -12.88 -3.39 -2.40
C CYS A 23 -12.55 -2.06 -3.05
N ILE A 24 -11.46 -2.01 -3.83
CA ILE A 24 -11.05 -0.78 -4.52
C ILE A 24 -12.09 -0.37 -5.55
N ASP A 25 -12.64 -1.33 -6.29
CA ASP A 25 -13.65 -1.03 -7.32
C ASP A 25 -14.92 -0.41 -6.72
N ASP A 26 -15.23 -0.70 -5.47
CA ASP A 26 -16.38 -0.12 -4.77
C ASP A 26 -16.11 1.28 -4.21
N ILE A 27 -14.87 1.73 -4.23
CA ILE A 27 -14.50 3.05 -3.72
C ILE A 27 -14.53 4.05 -4.87
N GLU A 28 -15.38 5.06 -4.73
CA GLU A 28 -15.66 6.03 -5.80
C GLU A 28 -14.41 6.74 -6.32
N ASN A 29 -13.50 7.12 -5.42
CA ASN A 29 -12.33 7.91 -5.79
C ASN A 29 -11.05 7.08 -5.83
N ALA A 30 -11.15 5.81 -6.20
CA ALA A 30 -10.00 4.93 -6.32
C ALA A 30 -10.07 4.11 -7.59
N THR A 31 -8.92 3.87 -8.20
CA THR A 31 -8.78 2.99 -9.37
C THR A 31 -7.59 2.08 -9.14
N ILE A 32 -7.60 0.91 -9.76
CA ILE A 32 -6.46 0.00 -9.72
C ILE A 32 -5.43 0.43 -10.76
N TYR A 33 -4.23 0.75 -10.30
CA TYR A 33 -3.08 1.00 -11.16
C TYR A 33 -2.55 -0.31 -11.72
N GLY A 34 -2.46 -1.32 -10.88
CA GLY A 34 -1.98 -2.64 -11.26
C GLY A 34 -1.87 -3.54 -10.04
N VAL A 35 -1.55 -4.80 -10.30
CA VAL A 35 -1.33 -5.81 -9.28
C VAL A 35 -0.01 -6.50 -9.57
N ALA A 36 0.85 -6.63 -8.55
CA ALA A 36 2.08 -7.40 -8.65
C ALA A 36 1.99 -8.61 -7.70
N ASN A 37 2.56 -9.73 -8.13
CA ASN A 37 2.47 -10.98 -7.37
C ASN A 37 3.59 -11.14 -6.34
N ASN A 38 4.61 -10.31 -6.41
CA ASN A 38 5.73 -10.32 -5.47
C ASN A 38 6.49 -9.00 -5.56
N GLY A 39 7.46 -8.81 -4.67
CA GLY A 39 8.22 -7.57 -4.60
C GLY A 39 9.10 -7.31 -5.82
N ARG A 40 9.64 -8.34 -6.43
CA ARG A 40 10.46 -8.20 -7.66
C ARG A 40 9.62 -7.67 -8.80
N GLU A 41 8.46 -8.28 -9.01
CA GLU A 41 7.52 -7.85 -10.04
C GLU A 41 7.07 -6.42 -9.81
N ALA A 42 6.83 -6.06 -8.54
CA ALA A 42 6.44 -4.70 -8.19
C ALA A 42 7.51 -3.69 -8.56
N LEU A 43 8.77 -3.96 -8.20
CA LEU A 43 9.88 -3.05 -8.51
C LEU A 43 10.08 -2.93 -10.01
N ASP A 44 9.99 -4.04 -10.75
CA ASP A 44 10.14 -4.02 -12.21
C ASP A 44 9.04 -3.17 -12.85
N LYS A 45 7.79 -3.33 -12.41
CA LYS A 45 6.68 -2.54 -12.95
C LYS A 45 6.85 -1.05 -12.68
N LEU A 46 7.27 -0.69 -11.47
CA LEU A 46 7.46 0.71 -11.10
C LEU A 46 8.61 1.35 -11.88
N GLU A 47 9.71 0.63 -12.05
CA GLU A 47 10.87 1.14 -12.77
C GLU A 47 10.59 1.34 -14.26
N ASN A 48 9.76 0.49 -14.85
CA ASN A 48 9.45 0.55 -16.27
C ASN A 48 8.24 1.41 -16.62
N SER A 49 7.59 2.01 -15.61
CA SER A 49 6.41 2.85 -15.83
C SER A 49 6.77 4.32 -15.93
N THR A 50 6.14 5.01 -16.89
CA THR A 50 6.28 6.46 -17.01
C THR A 50 5.41 7.19 -15.98
N LYS A 51 4.26 6.59 -15.64
CA LYS A 51 3.34 7.15 -14.65
C LYS A 51 3.36 6.26 -13.42
N LEU A 52 3.52 6.88 -12.25
CA LEU A 52 3.58 6.17 -10.97
C LEU A 52 2.20 6.13 -10.30
N PRO A 53 1.95 5.12 -9.46
CA PRO A 53 0.72 5.09 -8.68
C PRO A 53 0.72 6.17 -7.61
N ASP A 54 -0.48 6.52 -7.15
CA ASP A 54 -0.63 7.48 -6.06
C ASP A 54 -0.39 6.85 -4.69
N MET A 55 -0.56 5.55 -4.58
CA MET A 55 -0.41 4.83 -3.32
C MET A 55 -0.14 3.36 -3.60
N ILE A 56 0.66 2.74 -2.74
CA ILE A 56 0.95 1.31 -2.82
C ILE A 56 0.41 0.63 -1.57
N PHE A 57 -0.36 -0.44 -1.75
CA PHE A 57 -0.73 -1.35 -0.68
C PHE A 57 0.07 -2.63 -0.86
N MET A 58 0.82 -3.02 0.16
CA MET A 58 1.79 -4.09 0.04
C MET A 58 1.68 -5.10 1.17
N ASP A 59 1.51 -6.38 0.81
CA ASP A 59 1.59 -7.46 1.75
C ASP A 59 3.05 -7.65 2.22
N ILE A 60 3.22 -8.04 3.48
CA ILE A 60 4.57 -8.26 4.03
C ILE A 60 5.09 -9.66 3.66
N ASN A 61 4.25 -10.68 3.84
CA ASN A 61 4.70 -12.08 3.68
C ASN A 61 4.54 -12.55 2.24
N MET A 62 5.59 -12.41 1.46
CA MET A 62 5.62 -12.82 0.05
C MET A 62 6.91 -13.58 -0.24
N PRO A 63 6.90 -14.49 -1.25
CA PRO A 63 8.12 -15.19 -1.65
C PRO A 63 9.12 -14.25 -2.36
N TYR A 64 10.37 -14.69 -2.45
CA TYR A 64 11.51 -14.00 -3.07
C TYR A 64 11.91 -12.74 -2.32
N ILE A 65 11.22 -11.63 -2.55
CA ILE A 65 11.43 -10.38 -1.84
C ILE A 65 10.16 -10.10 -1.03
N ASN A 66 10.27 -10.09 0.30
CA ASN A 66 9.12 -9.80 1.14
C ASN A 66 8.76 -8.31 1.11
N GLY A 67 7.61 -7.95 1.71
CA GLY A 67 7.13 -6.58 1.67
C GLY A 67 8.04 -5.58 2.33
N LEU A 68 8.71 -5.95 3.40
CA LEU A 68 9.63 -5.04 4.09
C LEU A 68 10.88 -4.77 3.26
N GLU A 69 11.40 -5.79 2.59
CA GLU A 69 12.53 -5.63 1.66
C GLU A 69 12.15 -4.76 0.47
N CYS A 70 10.97 -4.98 -0.07
CA CYS A 70 10.45 -4.18 -1.19
C CYS A 70 10.26 -2.72 -0.77
N LEU A 71 9.68 -2.48 0.40
CA LEU A 71 9.53 -1.14 0.97
C LEU A 71 10.88 -0.43 1.08
N THR A 72 11.89 -1.13 1.59
CA THR A 72 13.24 -0.59 1.72
C THR A 72 13.80 -0.16 0.37
N ALA A 73 13.63 -1.00 -0.66
CA ALA A 73 14.08 -0.70 -2.01
C ALA A 73 13.36 0.53 -2.60
N ILE A 74 12.05 0.62 -2.38
CA ILE A 74 11.26 1.78 -2.83
C ILE A 74 11.77 3.07 -2.17
N LYS A 75 12.01 3.03 -0.87
CA LYS A 75 12.46 4.22 -0.12
C LYS A 75 13.88 4.67 -0.46
N LYS A 76 14.70 3.79 -0.99
CA LYS A 76 16.05 4.12 -1.47
C LYS A 76 16.08 4.65 -2.90
N ASN A 77 14.99 4.51 -3.63
CA ASN A 77 14.90 4.93 -5.03
C ASN A 77 14.42 6.38 -5.10
N THR A 78 15.20 7.26 -5.70
CA THR A 78 14.89 8.70 -5.76
C THR A 78 13.58 9.00 -6.46
N ARG A 79 13.19 8.17 -7.43
CA ARG A 79 11.95 8.35 -8.19
C ARG A 79 10.73 7.82 -7.44
N LEU A 80 10.90 6.77 -6.63
CA LEU A 80 9.81 6.05 -5.99
C LEU A 80 9.60 6.41 -4.52
N LYS A 81 10.58 6.99 -3.87
CA LYS A 81 10.59 7.16 -2.40
C LYS A 81 9.44 7.97 -1.84
N ASP A 82 8.84 8.85 -2.63
CA ASP A 82 7.76 9.73 -2.16
C ASP A 82 6.37 9.11 -2.33
N ILE A 83 6.26 7.93 -2.94
CA ILE A 83 4.99 7.22 -3.05
C ILE A 83 4.62 6.69 -1.67
N PRO A 84 3.44 7.05 -1.13
CA PRO A 84 3.02 6.49 0.17
C PRO A 84 2.76 5.00 0.05
N VAL A 85 3.32 4.24 1.00
CA VAL A 85 3.18 2.79 1.06
C VAL A 85 2.43 2.41 2.33
N VAL A 86 1.33 1.67 2.16
CA VAL A 86 0.54 1.11 3.25
C VAL A 86 0.83 -0.39 3.32
N MET A 87 1.31 -0.85 4.46
CA MET A 87 1.61 -2.27 4.64
C MET A 87 0.38 -3.02 5.08
N LEU A 88 0.23 -4.25 4.58
CA LEU A 88 -0.86 -5.16 4.93
C LEU A 88 -0.26 -6.41 5.55
N SER A 89 -0.80 -6.88 6.67
CA SER A 89 -0.36 -8.13 7.27
C SER A 89 -1.39 -8.66 8.25
N THR A 90 -1.43 -9.98 8.40
CA THR A 90 -2.22 -10.61 9.46
C THR A 90 -1.51 -10.52 10.81
N ASP A 91 -0.22 -10.22 10.81
CA ASP A 91 0.61 -10.16 12.01
C ASP A 91 1.00 -8.72 12.33
N THR A 92 0.49 -8.19 13.46
CA THR A 92 0.78 -6.84 13.90
C THR A 92 2.20 -6.66 14.43
N GLY A 93 2.95 -7.75 14.65
CA GLY A 93 4.33 -7.68 15.13
C GLY A 93 5.29 -6.95 14.20
N GLN A 94 4.91 -6.77 12.93
CA GLN A 94 5.74 -6.07 11.94
C GLN A 94 5.41 -4.58 11.79
N ALA A 95 4.44 -4.08 12.55
CA ALA A 95 3.97 -2.70 12.38
C ALA A 95 5.04 -1.67 12.71
N GLN A 96 5.76 -1.87 13.81
CA GLN A 96 6.80 -0.93 14.23
C GLN A 96 7.95 -0.89 13.23
N LEU A 97 8.38 -2.05 12.76
CA LEU A 97 9.46 -2.12 11.76
C LEU A 97 9.02 -1.47 10.45
N SER A 98 7.76 -1.67 10.04
CA SER A 98 7.20 -1.00 8.86
C SER A 98 7.30 0.52 8.98
N CYS A 99 6.97 1.06 10.15
CA CYS A 99 7.08 2.49 10.42
C CYS A 99 8.53 2.96 10.29
N ILE A 100 9.47 2.24 10.91
CA ILE A 100 10.90 2.58 10.88
C ILE A 100 11.43 2.58 9.45
N LEU A 101 10.97 1.65 8.62
CA LEU A 101 11.42 1.52 7.23
C LEU A 101 10.75 2.52 6.29
N GLY A 102 9.81 3.32 6.77
CA GLY A 102 9.24 4.42 6.01
C GLY A 102 7.83 4.22 5.48
N ALA A 103 7.12 3.18 5.92
CA ALA A 103 5.70 3.03 5.57
C ALA A 103 4.89 4.18 6.19
N LYS A 104 3.84 4.60 5.49
CA LYS A 104 2.94 5.65 5.99
C LYS A 104 1.85 5.10 6.87
N ALA A 105 1.51 3.81 6.71
CA ALA A 105 0.45 3.19 7.48
C ALA A 105 0.65 1.68 7.51
N PHE A 106 -0.01 1.05 8.46
CA PHE A 106 -0.08 -0.40 8.58
C PHE A 106 -1.53 -0.78 8.83
N ILE A 107 -2.03 -1.73 8.07
CA ILE A 107 -3.37 -2.28 8.23
C ILE A 107 -3.25 -3.75 8.55
N LYS A 108 -3.83 -4.19 9.68
CA LYS A 108 -4.00 -5.61 9.94
C LYS A 108 -5.08 -6.12 9.00
N LYS A 109 -4.78 -7.18 8.24
CA LYS A 109 -5.76 -7.76 7.31
C LYS A 109 -6.96 -8.31 8.08
N PRO A 110 -8.16 -7.71 7.93
CA PRO A 110 -9.36 -8.25 8.56
C PRO A 110 -9.96 -9.36 7.71
N ALA A 111 -10.68 -10.28 8.36
CA ALA A 111 -11.43 -11.30 7.65
C ALA A 111 -12.74 -10.75 7.05
N ASP A 112 -13.16 -9.58 7.51
CA ASP A 112 -14.41 -8.94 7.12
C ASP A 112 -14.19 -7.94 5.99
N CYS A 113 -14.89 -8.14 4.88
CA CYS A 113 -14.82 -7.29 3.69
C CYS A 113 -15.20 -5.83 4.00
N LYS A 114 -16.25 -5.63 4.78
CA LYS A 114 -16.71 -4.29 5.11
C LYS A 114 -15.67 -3.51 5.92
N LEU A 115 -15.00 -4.19 6.84
CA LEU A 115 -13.98 -3.56 7.64
C LEU A 115 -12.75 -3.23 6.81
N LEU A 116 -12.34 -4.11 5.91
CA LEU A 116 -11.24 -3.83 5.00
C LEU A 116 -11.56 -2.64 4.10
N HIS A 117 -12.77 -2.63 3.53
CA HIS A 117 -13.23 -1.52 2.68
C HIS A 117 -13.14 -0.18 3.42
N ALA A 118 -13.64 -0.14 4.67
CA ALA A 118 -13.61 1.08 5.46
C ALA A 118 -12.18 1.56 5.73
N LYS A 119 -11.27 0.65 6.06
CA LYS A 119 -9.88 1.00 6.35
C LYS A 119 -9.14 1.47 5.09
N VAL A 120 -9.36 0.80 3.97
CA VAL A 120 -8.75 1.18 2.70
C VAL A 120 -9.25 2.55 2.26
N GLU A 121 -10.57 2.78 2.35
CA GLU A 121 -11.15 4.07 2.00
C GLU A 121 -10.58 5.18 2.88
N GLN A 122 -10.42 4.93 4.17
CA GLN A 122 -9.81 5.89 5.09
C GLN A 122 -8.39 6.26 4.64
N MET A 123 -7.58 5.26 4.28
CA MET A 123 -6.21 5.50 3.83
C MET A 123 -6.17 6.27 2.51
N ILE A 124 -7.06 5.94 1.58
CA ILE A 124 -7.12 6.62 0.27
C ILE A 124 -7.50 8.09 0.44
N ASN A 125 -8.35 8.40 1.40
CA ASN A 125 -8.80 9.77 1.64
C ASN A 125 -7.83 10.61 2.47
N LEU A 126 -6.79 9.99 3.04
CA LEU A 126 -5.71 10.74 3.67
C LEU A 126 -4.82 11.34 2.59
N ASP A 127 -4.53 12.63 2.71
CA ASP A 127 -3.63 13.31 1.78
C ASP A 127 -2.24 13.38 2.40
N PHE A 128 -1.45 12.32 2.17
CA PHE A 128 -0.11 12.23 2.72
C PHE A 128 0.86 13.27 2.13
N ILE A 129 0.51 13.87 1.00
CA ILE A 129 1.35 14.88 0.35
C ILE A 129 1.11 16.25 0.98
N ILE A 130 -0.15 16.66 1.13
CA ILE A 130 -0.50 17.94 1.73
C ILE A 130 -0.20 17.95 3.22
N ASP A 131 -0.52 16.86 3.91
CA ASP A 131 -0.29 16.72 5.35
C ASP A 131 1.09 16.16 5.66
N SER A 132 2.06 16.32 4.78
CA SER A 132 3.37 15.71 4.89
C SER A 132 4.09 16.04 6.21
N LYS A 133 3.93 17.25 6.73
CA LYS A 133 4.54 17.63 8.01
C LYS A 133 3.96 16.85 9.18
N ILE A 134 2.66 16.57 9.13
CA ILE A 134 1.96 15.78 10.15
C ILE A 134 2.19 14.29 9.88
N ALA A 135 2.02 13.88 8.62
CA ALA A 135 2.14 12.47 8.22
C ALA A 135 3.55 11.90 8.40
N ASN A 136 4.58 12.74 8.27
CA ASN A 136 5.95 12.29 8.50
C ASN A 136 6.25 12.09 9.98
N GLN A 137 5.45 12.68 10.87
CA GLN A 137 5.63 12.57 12.31
C GLN A 137 4.69 11.56 12.94
N SER A 138 3.67 11.11 12.22
CA SER A 138 2.70 10.16 12.76
C SER A 138 2.45 9.02 11.80
N PHE A 139 2.71 7.82 12.29
CA PHE A 139 2.42 6.60 11.57
C PHE A 139 0.96 6.23 11.80
N GLN A 140 0.23 5.98 10.71
CA GLN A 140 -1.18 5.62 10.79
C GLN A 140 -1.33 4.12 11.05
N PHE A 141 -2.01 3.80 12.14
CA PHE A 141 -2.18 2.43 12.60
C PHE A 141 -3.68 2.09 12.54
N ALA A 142 -4.04 1.14 11.67
CA ALA A 142 -5.43 0.74 11.50
C ALA A 142 -5.55 -0.79 11.64
N TYR A 143 -6.24 -1.22 12.65
CA TYR A 143 -6.51 -2.63 12.89
C TYR A 143 -7.93 -2.98 12.46
#